data_53f7daddfff676204633818ed0c19bde
#
_entry.id   53f7daddfff676204633818ed0c19bde
#
_cell.length_a   1.000
_cell.length_b   1.000
_cell.length_c   1.000
_cell.angle_alpha   90.00
_cell.angle_beta   90.00
_cell.angle_gamma   90.00
#
_symmetry.space_group_name_H-M   'P 1'
#
loop_
_entity.id
_entity.type
_entity.pdbx_description
1 polymer ?
#
loop_
_entity_poly.entity_id
_entity_poly.type
_entity_poly.pdbx_seq_one_letter_code
_entity_poly.pdbx_strand_id
1 'polypeptide(L)'
;MDPAEGQDDVAEVVVATLEHQRVRRCLDGLTGLQRESISLAYYGGYSYPQVAKLLGVALGTVKTRIRDGLIRMRDCMEVTP
;
A
#
# COMPACT_ATOMS: atom_id res chain seq x y z
N MET A 1 -12.69 21.06 18.20
CA MET A 1 -12.10 21.24 16.88
C MET A 1 -12.30 22.64 16.38
N ASP A 2 -11.26 23.25 15.88
CA ASP A 2 -11.28 24.63 15.42
C ASP A 2 -12.04 24.71 14.07
N PRO A 3 -12.96 25.67 13.92
CA PRO A 3 -13.66 25.84 12.65
C PRO A 3 -12.75 26.10 11.46
N ALA A 4 -11.64 26.79 11.67
CA ALA A 4 -10.66 27.03 10.60
C ALA A 4 -10.00 25.70 10.19
N GLU A 5 -9.72 24.87 11.16
CA GLU A 5 -9.23 23.52 10.86
C GLU A 5 -10.26 22.71 10.10
N GLY A 6 -11.53 22.90 10.39
CA GLY A 6 -12.60 22.20 9.71
C GLY A 6 -12.64 22.48 8.22
N GLN A 7 -12.36 23.72 7.82
CA GLN A 7 -12.33 24.10 6.40
C GLN A 7 -11.12 23.51 5.70
N ASP A 8 -9.95 23.62 6.32
CA ASP A 8 -8.73 23.02 5.78
C ASP A 8 -8.85 21.50 5.75
N ASP A 9 -9.50 20.93 6.78
CA ASP A 9 -9.72 19.50 6.85
C ASP A 9 -10.58 18.97 5.72
N VAL A 10 -11.55 19.76 5.24
CA VAL A 10 -12.39 19.33 4.12
C VAL A 10 -11.53 19.16 2.85
N ALA A 11 -10.65 20.11 2.57
CA ALA A 11 -9.76 20.02 1.42
C ALA A 11 -8.79 18.84 1.59
N GLU A 12 -8.23 18.67 2.78
CA GLU A 12 -7.32 17.57 3.07
C GLU A 12 -8.02 16.24 2.96
N VAL A 13 -9.26 16.13 3.43
CA VAL A 13 -10.04 14.90 3.33
C VAL A 13 -10.30 14.54 1.88
N VAL A 14 -10.62 15.51 1.04
CA VAL A 14 -10.83 15.27 -0.39
C VAL A 14 -9.55 14.77 -1.04
N VAL A 15 -8.42 15.44 -0.79
CA VAL A 15 -7.13 15.04 -1.34
C VAL A 15 -6.75 13.65 -0.83
N ALA A 16 -6.89 13.40 0.47
CA ALA A 16 -6.57 12.10 1.04
C ALA A 16 -7.45 11.00 0.46
N THR A 17 -8.73 11.29 0.20
CA THR A 17 -9.64 10.33 -0.42
C THR A 17 -9.22 9.99 -1.85
N LEU A 18 -8.82 11.01 -2.63
CA LEU A 18 -8.33 10.79 -3.99
C LEU A 18 -7.04 9.98 -3.98
N GLU A 19 -6.12 10.28 -3.06
CA GLU A 19 -4.89 9.51 -2.91
C GLU A 19 -5.17 8.07 -2.49
N HIS A 20 -6.11 7.87 -1.60
CA HIS A 20 -6.54 6.54 -1.19
C HIS A 20 -7.08 5.74 -2.37
N GLN A 21 -7.87 6.37 -3.23
CA GLN A 21 -8.40 5.71 -4.41
C GLN A 21 -7.29 5.34 -5.39
N ARG A 22 -6.29 6.22 -5.55
CA ARG A 22 -5.12 5.92 -6.39
C ARG A 22 -4.35 4.75 -5.85
N VAL A 23 -4.06 4.76 -4.56
CA VAL A 23 -3.36 3.65 -3.89
C VAL A 23 -4.15 2.36 -4.08
N ARG A 24 -5.45 2.40 -3.89
CA ARG A 24 -6.31 1.24 -4.05
C ARG A 24 -6.26 0.68 -5.47
N ARG A 25 -6.33 1.53 -6.48
CA ARG A 25 -6.22 1.11 -7.87
C ARG A 25 -4.87 0.48 -8.16
N CYS A 26 -3.82 1.08 -7.63
CA CYS A 26 -2.48 0.56 -7.82
C CYS A 26 -2.30 -0.78 -7.12
N LEU A 27 -2.87 -0.94 -5.94
CA LEU A 27 -2.90 -2.23 -5.24
C LEU A 27 -3.64 -3.29 -6.03
N ASP A 28 -4.76 -2.92 -6.65
CA ASP A 28 -5.55 -3.85 -7.46
C ASP A 28 -4.78 -4.31 -8.71
N GLY A 29 -3.83 -3.52 -9.17
CA GLY A 29 -2.98 -3.88 -10.30
C GLY A 29 -1.84 -4.85 -9.93
N LEU A 30 -1.63 -5.12 -8.66
CA LEU A 30 -0.64 -6.09 -8.22
C LEU A 30 -1.16 -7.52 -8.36
N THR A 31 -0.24 -8.49 -8.42
CA THR A 31 -0.66 -9.87 -8.28
C THR A 31 -1.23 -10.10 -6.88
N GLY A 32 -2.07 -11.12 -6.72
CA GLY A 32 -2.61 -11.46 -5.41
C GLY A 32 -1.51 -11.71 -4.37
N LEU A 33 -0.42 -12.36 -4.80
CA LEU A 33 0.70 -12.68 -3.93
C LEU A 33 1.46 -11.43 -3.49
N GLN A 34 1.68 -10.49 -4.41
CA GLN A 34 2.33 -9.22 -4.10
C GLN A 34 1.48 -8.40 -3.13
N ARG A 35 0.18 -8.27 -3.42
CA ARG A 35 -0.75 -7.51 -2.60
C ARG A 35 -0.85 -8.08 -1.20
N GLU A 36 -0.96 -9.39 -1.07
CA GLU A 36 -1.04 -10.05 0.22
C GLU A 36 0.21 -9.82 1.06
N SER A 37 1.39 -9.97 0.45
CA SER A 37 2.65 -9.77 1.15
C SER A 37 2.82 -8.32 1.62
N ILE A 38 2.50 -7.37 0.75
CA ILE A 38 2.59 -5.94 1.09
C ILE A 38 1.57 -5.58 2.16
N SER A 39 0.35 -6.08 2.07
CA SER A 39 -0.70 -5.80 3.04
C SER A 39 -0.33 -6.28 4.43
N LEU A 40 0.22 -7.48 4.54
CA LEU A 40 0.64 -8.01 5.84
C LEU A 40 1.79 -7.20 6.42
N ALA A 41 2.76 -6.81 5.62
CA ALA A 41 3.93 -6.09 6.11
C ALA A 41 3.59 -4.64 6.49
N TYR A 42 2.87 -3.92 5.65
CA TYR A 42 2.67 -2.48 5.82
C TYR A 42 1.36 -2.10 6.49
N TYR A 43 0.32 -2.87 6.32
CA TYR A 43 -0.95 -2.62 7.01
C TYR A 43 -1.09 -3.48 8.25
N GLY A 44 -0.62 -4.72 8.21
CA GLY A 44 -0.68 -5.62 9.35
C GLY A 44 0.43 -5.43 10.36
N GLY A 45 1.50 -4.73 9.98
CA GLY A 45 2.63 -4.49 10.87
C GLY A 45 3.52 -5.70 11.10
N TYR A 46 3.43 -6.72 10.27
CA TYR A 46 4.26 -7.91 10.39
C TYR A 46 5.64 -7.70 9.78
N SER A 47 6.66 -8.29 10.41
CA SER A 47 8.00 -8.32 9.81
C SER A 47 8.00 -9.27 8.62
N TYR A 48 8.99 -9.14 7.73
CA TYR A 48 9.12 -10.02 6.58
C TYR A 48 9.21 -11.51 6.98
N PRO A 49 10.01 -11.87 8.00
CA PRO A 49 9.99 -13.25 8.46
C PRO A 49 8.63 -13.72 8.97
N GLN A 50 7.88 -12.84 9.64
CA GLN A 50 6.53 -13.17 10.09
C GLN A 50 5.58 -13.36 8.90
N VAL A 51 5.69 -12.51 7.88
CA VAL A 51 4.89 -12.66 6.65
C VAL A 51 5.20 -14.00 5.99
N ALA A 52 6.48 -14.36 5.89
CA ALA A 52 6.89 -15.64 5.33
C ALA A 52 6.25 -16.81 6.07
N LYS A 53 6.23 -16.72 7.39
CA LYS A 53 5.64 -17.76 8.23
C LYS A 53 4.14 -17.85 8.06
N LEU A 54 3.47 -16.68 8.02
CA LEU A 54 2.01 -16.64 7.84
C LEU A 54 1.60 -17.19 6.48
N LEU A 55 2.36 -16.89 5.43
CA LEU A 55 2.05 -17.33 4.08
C LEU A 55 2.60 -18.72 3.74
N GLY A 56 3.43 -19.26 4.61
CA GLY A 56 4.02 -20.59 4.37
C GLY A 56 5.00 -20.58 3.21
N VAL A 57 5.74 -19.50 3.00
CA VAL A 57 6.71 -19.35 1.92
C VAL A 57 8.07 -18.96 2.48
N ALA A 58 9.11 -19.08 1.64
CA ALA A 58 10.47 -18.70 2.05
C ALA A 58 10.56 -17.17 2.22
N LEU A 59 11.44 -16.74 3.11
CA LEU A 59 11.69 -15.32 3.34
C LEU A 59 12.12 -14.60 2.07
N GLY A 60 12.99 -15.24 1.26
CA GLY A 60 13.42 -14.66 -0.02
C GLY A 60 12.24 -14.41 -0.96
N THR A 61 11.26 -15.29 -0.95
CA THR A 61 10.04 -15.13 -1.75
C THR A 61 9.26 -13.91 -1.30
N VAL A 62 9.10 -13.70 0.01
CA VAL A 62 8.43 -12.51 0.55
C VAL A 62 9.17 -11.24 0.13
N LYS A 63 10.49 -11.23 0.28
CA LYS A 63 11.30 -10.06 -0.10
C LYS A 63 11.13 -9.71 -1.57
N THR A 64 11.16 -10.71 -2.44
CA THR A 64 10.98 -10.51 -3.88
C THR A 64 9.58 -10.00 -4.20
N ARG A 65 8.55 -10.60 -3.62
CA ARG A 65 7.16 -10.18 -3.84
C ARG A 65 6.93 -8.75 -3.40
N ILE A 66 7.44 -8.39 -2.23
CA ILE A 66 7.28 -7.03 -1.70
C ILE A 66 8.06 -6.04 -2.57
N ARG A 67 9.31 -6.36 -2.91
CA ARG A 67 10.12 -5.50 -3.76
C ARG A 67 9.43 -5.24 -5.10
N ASP A 68 9.02 -6.31 -5.79
CA ASP A 68 8.40 -6.17 -7.11
C ASP A 68 7.06 -5.46 -7.01
N GLY A 69 6.30 -5.74 -5.96
CA GLY A 69 5.04 -5.06 -5.72
C GLY A 69 5.22 -3.57 -5.46
N LEU A 70 6.22 -3.20 -4.66
CA LEU A 70 6.50 -1.78 -4.38
C LEU A 70 6.98 -1.06 -5.62
N ILE A 71 7.76 -1.71 -6.48
CA ILE A 71 8.17 -1.12 -7.76
C ILE A 71 6.94 -0.84 -8.63
N ARG A 72 6.03 -1.80 -8.73
CA ARG A 72 4.78 -1.61 -9.48
C ARG A 72 3.92 -0.52 -8.90
N MET A 73 3.83 -0.46 -7.58
CA MET A 73 3.10 0.61 -6.90
C MET A 73 3.69 1.97 -7.21
N ARG A 74 5.02 2.09 -7.11
CA ARG A 74 5.70 3.34 -7.44
C ARG A 74 5.41 3.75 -8.88
N ASP A 75 5.59 2.84 -9.83
CA ASP A 75 5.37 3.13 -11.23
C ASP A 75 3.92 3.53 -11.49
N CYS A 76 2.97 2.86 -10.86
CA CYS A 76 1.55 3.18 -10.96
C CYS A 76 1.25 4.59 -10.42
N MET A 77 1.84 4.92 -9.28
CA MET A 77 1.61 6.23 -8.64
C MET A 77 2.28 7.38 -9.40
N GLU A 78 3.42 7.11 -10.04
CA GLU A 78 4.17 8.13 -10.77
C GLU A 78 3.63 8.42 -12.17
N VAL A 79 2.99 7.43 -12.79
CA VAL A 79 2.53 7.55 -14.18
C VAL A 79 1.33 8.47 -14.31
N THR A 80 0.72 8.89 -13.24
CA THR A 80 -0.46 9.75 -13.30
C THR A 80 -0.08 11.15 -13.74
N PRO A 81 -0.73 11.68 -14.79
CA PRO A 81 -0.49 13.05 -15.21
C PRO A 81 -0.91 14.06 -14.17
#